data_7c6d6b9e1097da4b75a93a7b0170fdbf
#
_entry.id   7c6d6b9e1097da4b75a93a7b0170fdbf
#
_cell.length_a   1.000
_cell.length_b   1.000
_cell.length_c   1.000
_cell.angle_alpha   90.00
_cell.angle_beta   90.00
_cell.angle_gamma   90.00
#
_symmetry.space_group_name_H-M   'P 1'
#
loop_
_entity.id
_entity.type
_entity.pdbx_description
1 polymer ?
#
loop_
_entity_poly.entity_id
_entity_poly.type
_entity_poly.pdbx_seq_one_letter_code
_entity_poly.pdbx_strand_id
1 'polypeptide(L)'
;YDDTSGLNYLCAAGVCFIFLVALNNKLKRENWFKLNKITQPNILEFLDLVALATVCDVVPLIKLNRALVKQGLAVLKKRKNLGLKTLYDLCNIKSKPTTYDLGFSLGPRINAGGRVGKSSHGMNLLISENPEKAYKIALDLEKYNTERRSIELNLTNDVLDHKKSGMDQDFIR
;
A
#
# COMPACT_ATOMS: atom_id res chain seq x y z
N TYR A 1 -12.06 23.35 5.62
CA TYR A 1 -11.32 22.46 6.53
C TYR A 1 -10.25 23.29 7.21
N ASP A 2 -10.44 23.52 8.48
CA ASP A 2 -9.49 24.27 9.29
C ASP A 2 -8.47 23.27 9.90
N ASP A 3 -7.45 22.91 9.11
CA ASP A 3 -6.42 21.96 9.54
C ASP A 3 -5.29 22.70 10.28
N THR A 4 -5.48 22.85 11.59
CA THR A 4 -4.46 23.39 12.50
C THR A 4 -3.47 22.35 12.99
N SER A 5 -3.65 21.06 12.62
CA SER A 5 -2.82 19.95 13.10
C SER A 5 -1.39 19.99 12.55
N GLY A 6 -1.19 20.60 11.38
CA GLY A 6 0.06 20.57 10.64
C GLY A 6 0.41 19.16 10.10
N LEU A 7 -0.58 18.27 9.99
CA LEU A 7 -0.45 16.88 9.51
C LEU A 7 -1.05 16.67 8.11
N ASN A 8 -1.32 17.73 7.38
CA ASN A 8 -1.92 17.73 6.04
C ASN A 8 -1.11 16.98 4.97
N TYR A 9 0.11 16.59 5.27
CA TYR A 9 0.97 15.79 4.41
C TYR A 9 0.81 14.27 4.59
N LEU A 10 -0.02 13.80 5.52
CA LEU A 10 -0.28 12.37 5.73
C LEU A 10 -1.19 11.82 4.63
N CYS A 11 -0.93 10.59 4.19
CA CYS A 11 -1.90 9.81 3.43
C CYS A 11 -3.05 9.33 4.32
N ALA A 12 -4.15 8.89 3.71
CA ALA A 12 -5.33 8.42 4.43
C ALA A 12 -5.00 7.34 5.48
N ALA A 13 -4.15 6.37 5.13
CA ALA A 13 -3.71 5.33 6.06
C ALA A 13 -2.91 5.90 7.24
N GLY A 14 -2.10 6.95 7.02
CA GLY A 14 -1.39 7.67 8.07
C GLY A 14 -2.35 8.35 9.06
N VAL A 15 -3.39 9.01 8.54
CA VAL A 15 -4.45 9.64 9.36
C VAL A 15 -5.20 8.57 10.17
N CYS A 16 -5.63 7.48 9.53
CA CYS A 16 -6.28 6.35 10.22
C CYS A 16 -5.39 5.76 11.33
N PHE A 17 -4.08 5.64 11.07
CA PHE A 17 -3.15 5.13 12.07
C PHE A 17 -3.08 6.04 13.31
N ILE A 18 -2.96 7.36 13.13
CA ILE A 18 -2.96 8.33 14.24
C ILE A 18 -4.28 8.26 15.02
N PHE A 19 -5.41 8.16 14.32
CA PHE A 19 -6.70 7.96 14.98
C PHE A 19 -6.74 6.68 15.82
N LEU A 20 -6.26 5.55 15.29
CA LEU A 20 -6.19 4.28 16.02
C LEU A 20 -5.27 4.36 17.24
N VAL A 21 -4.15 5.07 17.14
CA VAL A 21 -3.25 5.31 18.28
C VAL A 21 -3.97 6.12 19.37
N ALA A 22 -4.68 7.18 19.00
CA ALA A 22 -5.43 8.00 19.93
C ALA A 22 -6.56 7.21 20.61
N LEU A 23 -7.33 6.45 19.82
CA LEU A 23 -8.41 5.59 20.32
C LEU A 23 -7.88 4.52 21.27
N ASN A 24 -6.82 3.81 20.88
CA ASN A 24 -6.20 2.78 21.72
C ASN A 24 -5.72 3.34 23.06
N ASN A 25 -5.11 4.54 23.03
CA ASN A 25 -4.68 5.22 24.26
C ASN A 25 -5.85 5.64 25.15
N LYS A 26 -6.96 6.14 24.56
CA LYS A 26 -8.18 6.48 25.31
C LYS A 26 -8.76 5.24 25.98
N LEU A 27 -8.98 4.17 25.24
CA LEU A 27 -9.53 2.91 25.77
C LEU A 27 -8.64 2.31 26.86
N LYS A 28 -7.31 2.43 26.73
CA LYS A 28 -6.38 2.01 27.78
C LYS A 28 -6.53 2.82 29.06
N ARG A 29 -6.63 4.16 28.97
CA ARG A 29 -6.81 5.06 30.12
C ARG A 29 -8.12 4.78 30.86
N GLU A 30 -9.17 4.43 30.14
CA GLU A 30 -10.49 4.09 30.69
C GLU A 30 -10.58 2.63 31.18
N ASN A 31 -9.47 1.87 31.19
CA ASN A 31 -9.43 0.45 31.54
C ASN A 31 -10.39 -0.43 30.73
N TRP A 32 -10.83 0.04 29.56
CA TRP A 32 -11.84 -0.62 28.73
C TRP A 32 -11.44 -2.06 28.37
N PHE A 33 -10.18 -2.29 28.01
CA PHE A 33 -9.67 -3.63 27.66
C PHE A 33 -9.79 -4.62 28.83
N LYS A 34 -9.47 -4.17 30.04
CA LYS A 34 -9.59 -5.01 31.26
C LYS A 34 -11.05 -5.32 31.59
N LEU A 35 -11.92 -4.31 31.55
CA LEU A 35 -13.34 -4.45 31.83
C LEU A 35 -14.03 -5.42 30.87
N ASN A 36 -13.63 -5.41 29.59
CA ASN A 36 -14.20 -6.26 28.56
C ASN A 36 -13.42 -7.58 28.35
N LYS A 37 -12.37 -7.85 29.14
CA LYS A 37 -11.51 -9.05 29.02
C LYS A 37 -10.92 -9.24 27.62
N ILE A 38 -10.59 -8.13 26.94
CA ILE A 38 -10.01 -8.10 25.60
C ILE A 38 -8.52 -7.75 25.71
N THR A 39 -7.67 -8.47 25.01
CA THR A 39 -6.24 -8.14 24.92
C THR A 39 -6.05 -6.85 24.12
N GLN A 40 -5.32 -5.89 24.71
CA GLN A 40 -4.99 -4.65 24.01
C GLN A 40 -4.20 -4.94 22.71
N PRO A 41 -4.66 -4.45 21.54
CA PRO A 41 -3.96 -4.69 20.29
C PRO A 41 -2.65 -3.91 20.22
N ASN A 42 -1.65 -4.50 19.58
CA ASN A 42 -0.40 -3.82 19.26
C ASN A 42 -0.53 -3.03 17.97
N ILE A 43 -0.95 -1.78 18.04
CA ILE A 43 -1.19 -0.91 16.88
C ILE A 43 0.07 -0.74 16.02
N LEU A 44 1.28 -0.85 16.59
CA LEU A 44 2.53 -0.70 15.84
C LEU A 44 2.76 -1.82 14.80
N GLU A 45 2.06 -2.93 14.91
CA GLU A 45 2.14 -4.02 13.93
C GLU A 45 1.51 -3.65 12.58
N PHE A 46 0.65 -2.63 12.52
CA PHE A 46 0.05 -2.13 11.27
C PHE A 46 0.92 -1.12 10.53
N LEU A 47 2.11 -0.80 11.05
CA LEU A 47 3.01 0.17 10.41
C LEU A 47 3.52 -0.29 9.04
N ASP A 48 3.55 -1.59 8.76
CA ASP A 48 3.87 -2.12 7.43
C ASP A 48 2.84 -1.68 6.38
N LEU A 49 1.55 -1.73 6.70
CA LEU A 49 0.46 -1.25 5.84
C LEU A 49 0.50 0.27 5.68
N VAL A 50 0.80 1.00 6.76
CA VAL A 50 0.94 2.47 6.71
C VAL A 50 2.12 2.87 5.83
N ALA A 51 3.26 2.17 5.94
CA ALA A 51 4.42 2.41 5.08
C ALA A 51 4.11 2.15 3.61
N LEU A 52 3.44 1.03 3.32
CA LEU A 52 3.00 0.70 1.97
C LEU A 52 2.14 1.82 1.38
N ALA A 53 1.07 2.22 2.08
CA ALA A 53 0.18 3.27 1.60
C ALA A 53 0.91 4.61 1.44
N THR A 54 1.71 5.03 2.42
CA THR A 54 2.47 6.28 2.38
C THR A 54 3.37 6.36 1.14
N VAL A 55 4.04 5.26 0.79
CA VAL A 55 4.91 5.22 -0.40
C VAL A 55 4.09 5.16 -1.69
N CYS A 56 3.02 4.38 -1.71
CA CYS A 56 2.17 4.22 -2.91
C CYS A 56 1.37 5.49 -3.26
N ASP A 57 0.99 6.29 -2.27
CA ASP A 57 0.29 7.57 -2.46
C ASP A 57 1.26 8.71 -2.83
N VAL A 58 2.56 8.41 -2.92
CA VAL A 58 3.61 9.37 -3.31
C VAL A 58 3.63 10.65 -2.46
N VAL A 59 3.19 10.55 -1.21
CA VAL A 59 3.25 11.70 -0.29
C VAL A 59 4.67 11.97 0.18
N PRO A 60 5.02 13.23 0.52
CA PRO A 60 6.38 13.59 0.92
C PRO A 60 6.89 12.77 2.11
N LEU A 61 8.06 12.16 1.99
CA LEU A 61 8.71 11.39 3.07
C LEU A 61 9.45 12.29 4.04
N ILE A 62 8.72 13.24 4.63
CA ILE A 62 9.23 14.22 5.62
C ILE A 62 8.64 13.94 6.99
N LYS A 63 9.22 14.52 8.03
CA LYS A 63 8.69 14.52 9.40
C LYS A 63 8.12 13.15 9.81
N LEU A 64 6.81 13.11 10.13
CA LEU A 64 6.13 11.90 10.62
C LEU A 64 6.05 10.81 9.54
N ASN A 65 5.79 11.14 8.26
CA ASN A 65 5.79 10.17 7.17
C ASN A 65 7.10 9.38 7.10
N ARG A 66 8.24 10.09 7.22
CA ARG A 66 9.55 9.44 7.22
C ARG A 66 9.71 8.48 8.39
N ALA A 67 9.23 8.85 9.58
CA ALA A 67 9.27 7.99 10.76
C ALA A 67 8.36 6.77 10.59
N LEU A 68 7.13 6.94 10.12
CA LEU A 68 6.16 5.87 9.86
C LEU A 68 6.70 4.87 8.84
N VAL A 69 7.27 5.36 7.72
CA VAL A 69 7.85 4.48 6.69
C VAL A 69 9.08 3.75 7.22
N LYS A 70 9.99 4.41 7.93
CA LYS A 70 11.16 3.76 8.53
C LYS A 70 10.77 2.63 9.48
N GLN A 71 9.82 2.89 10.38
CA GLN A 71 9.33 1.87 11.32
C GLN A 71 8.50 0.80 10.61
N GLY A 72 7.70 1.17 9.63
CA GLY A 72 6.92 0.24 8.84
C GLY A 72 7.78 -0.76 8.07
N LEU A 73 8.90 -0.32 7.49
CA LEU A 73 9.89 -1.21 6.86
C LEU A 73 10.51 -2.19 7.88
N ALA A 74 10.72 -1.75 9.13
CA ALA A 74 11.20 -2.65 10.18
C ALA A 74 10.15 -3.68 10.60
N VAL A 75 8.86 -3.31 10.61
CA VAL A 75 7.75 -4.26 10.85
C VAL A 75 7.61 -5.22 9.66
N LEU A 76 7.63 -4.70 8.44
CA LEU A 76 7.53 -5.47 7.20
C LEU A 76 8.62 -6.56 7.09
N LYS A 77 9.84 -6.28 7.56
CA LYS A 77 10.93 -7.24 7.64
C LYS A 77 10.56 -8.50 8.42
N LYS A 78 9.65 -8.40 9.39
CA LYS A 78 9.18 -9.54 10.20
C LYS A 78 8.22 -10.45 9.44
N ARG A 79 7.72 -10.02 8.27
CA ARG A 79 6.81 -10.76 7.38
C ARG A 79 5.59 -11.35 8.10
N LYS A 80 5.02 -10.63 9.06
CA LYS A 80 3.85 -11.08 9.84
C LYS A 80 2.55 -11.01 9.04
N ASN A 81 2.36 -9.94 8.24
CA ASN A 81 1.19 -9.84 7.37
C ASN A 81 1.32 -10.88 6.24
N LEU A 82 0.39 -11.83 6.21
CA LEU A 82 0.41 -12.94 5.27
C LEU A 82 0.31 -12.49 3.82
N GLY A 83 -0.54 -11.52 3.53
CA GLY A 83 -0.72 -10.98 2.18
C GLY A 83 0.55 -10.32 1.65
N LEU A 84 1.19 -9.47 2.45
CA LEU A 84 2.45 -8.84 2.09
C LEU A 84 3.57 -9.86 1.93
N LYS A 85 3.66 -10.84 2.84
CA LYS A 85 4.62 -11.94 2.75
C LYS A 85 4.45 -12.68 1.42
N THR A 86 3.22 -13.04 1.07
CA THR A 86 2.92 -13.77 -0.17
C THR A 86 3.34 -12.98 -1.41
N LEU A 87 3.08 -11.66 -1.44
CA LEU A 87 3.54 -10.81 -2.54
C LEU A 87 5.07 -10.70 -2.61
N TYR A 88 5.75 -10.59 -1.47
CA TYR A 88 7.21 -10.60 -1.41
C TYR A 88 7.80 -11.87 -2.02
N ASP A 89 7.23 -13.01 -1.62
CA ASP A 89 7.68 -14.32 -2.11
C ASP A 89 7.41 -14.46 -3.62
N LEU A 90 6.24 -14.01 -4.10
CA LEU A 90 5.89 -13.99 -5.53
C LEU A 90 6.84 -13.09 -6.34
N CYS A 91 7.21 -11.92 -5.80
CA CYS A 91 8.18 -11.00 -6.42
C CYS A 91 9.63 -11.50 -6.31
N ASN A 92 9.89 -12.62 -5.67
CA ASN A 92 11.22 -13.18 -5.42
C ASN A 92 12.17 -12.19 -4.70
N ILE A 93 11.64 -11.33 -3.84
CA ILE A 93 12.40 -10.34 -3.08
C ILE A 93 12.96 -11.01 -1.82
N LYS A 94 14.26 -11.32 -1.84
CA LYS A 94 14.97 -11.98 -0.72
C LYS A 94 15.70 -10.99 0.21
N SER A 95 15.91 -9.77 -0.24
CA SER A 95 16.59 -8.71 0.48
C SER A 95 15.74 -8.10 1.61
N LYS A 96 16.36 -7.20 2.38
CA LYS A 96 15.61 -6.36 3.34
C LYS A 96 14.65 -5.45 2.59
N PRO A 97 13.40 -5.28 3.10
CA PRO A 97 12.42 -4.38 2.50
C PRO A 97 12.94 -2.95 2.34
N THR A 98 12.66 -2.36 1.19
CA THR A 98 12.99 -0.98 0.86
C THR A 98 11.74 -0.21 0.42
N THR A 99 11.83 1.12 0.36
CA THR A 99 10.76 1.94 -0.23
C THR A 99 10.58 1.65 -1.72
N TYR A 100 11.64 1.25 -2.42
CA TYR A 100 11.57 0.82 -3.81
C TYR A 100 10.65 -0.41 -3.97
N ASP A 101 10.80 -1.41 -3.10
CA ASP A 101 9.95 -2.61 -3.13
C ASP A 101 8.48 -2.25 -2.91
N LEU A 102 8.20 -1.32 -1.98
CA LEU A 102 6.84 -0.84 -1.74
C LEU A 102 6.25 -0.14 -2.96
N GLY A 103 6.99 0.82 -3.53
CA GLY A 103 6.49 1.66 -4.61
C GLY A 103 6.48 1.00 -5.99
N PHE A 104 7.42 0.09 -6.27
CA PHE A 104 7.62 -0.46 -7.62
C PHE A 104 7.36 -1.97 -7.73
N SER A 105 7.31 -2.70 -6.61
CA SER A 105 7.03 -4.13 -6.64
C SER A 105 5.67 -4.47 -6.05
N LEU A 106 5.37 -4.08 -4.81
CA LEU A 106 4.14 -4.47 -4.13
C LEU A 106 2.95 -3.56 -4.48
N GLY A 107 3.15 -2.24 -4.41
CA GLY A 107 2.10 -1.26 -4.65
C GLY A 107 1.42 -1.39 -6.01
N PRO A 108 2.17 -1.48 -7.13
CA PRO A 108 1.59 -1.65 -8.45
C PRO A 108 0.71 -2.89 -8.58
N ARG A 109 1.07 -4.01 -7.94
CA ARG A 109 0.27 -5.24 -7.93
C ARG A 109 -1.03 -5.07 -7.18
N ILE A 110 -0.97 -4.51 -5.97
CA ILE A 110 -2.17 -4.24 -5.16
C ILE A 110 -3.12 -3.30 -5.90
N ASN A 111 -2.59 -2.24 -6.51
CA ASN A 111 -3.37 -1.25 -7.26
C ASN A 111 -3.92 -1.78 -8.60
N ALA A 112 -3.29 -2.81 -9.19
CA ALA A 112 -3.73 -3.37 -10.47
C ALA A 112 -5.15 -3.96 -10.39
N GLY A 113 -5.55 -4.52 -9.24
CA GLY A 113 -6.91 -5.00 -9.02
C GLY A 113 -7.98 -3.93 -9.24
N GLY A 114 -7.71 -2.69 -8.82
CA GLY A 114 -8.63 -1.56 -9.03
C GLY A 114 -8.63 -0.97 -10.43
N ARG A 115 -7.65 -1.29 -11.27
CA ARG A 115 -7.50 -0.74 -12.62
C ARG A 115 -8.01 -1.68 -13.72
N VAL A 116 -7.71 -2.96 -13.63
CA VAL A 116 -7.96 -3.96 -14.68
C VAL A 116 -8.82 -5.13 -14.18
N GLY A 117 -8.83 -5.38 -12.88
CA GLY A 117 -9.47 -6.55 -12.27
C GLY A 117 -10.57 -6.20 -11.26
N LYS A 118 -10.55 -6.91 -10.12
CA LYS A 118 -11.48 -6.71 -9.01
C LYS A 118 -10.85 -5.80 -7.95
N SER A 119 -11.43 -4.62 -7.73
CA SER A 119 -10.94 -3.61 -6.79
C SER A 119 -10.76 -4.11 -5.35
N SER A 120 -11.55 -5.10 -4.92
CA SER A 120 -11.45 -5.68 -3.58
C SER A 120 -10.27 -6.64 -3.39
N HIS A 121 -9.58 -7.09 -4.47
CA HIS A 121 -8.51 -8.08 -4.36
C HIS A 121 -7.33 -7.60 -3.51
N GLY A 122 -6.91 -6.34 -3.67
CA GLY A 122 -5.83 -5.76 -2.85
C GLY A 122 -6.17 -5.82 -1.36
N MET A 123 -7.36 -5.36 -0.97
CA MET A 123 -7.83 -5.41 0.41
C MET A 123 -7.93 -6.87 0.91
N ASN A 124 -8.59 -7.74 0.15
CA ASN A 124 -8.77 -9.14 0.52
C ASN A 124 -7.45 -9.88 0.74
N LEU A 125 -6.41 -9.52 -0.03
CA LEU A 125 -5.07 -10.06 0.19
C LEU A 125 -4.50 -9.60 1.53
N LEU A 126 -4.55 -8.29 1.82
CA LEU A 126 -3.94 -7.71 3.01
C LEU A 126 -4.58 -8.16 4.32
N ILE A 127 -5.88 -8.53 4.29
CA ILE A 127 -6.62 -9.04 5.46
C ILE A 127 -6.69 -10.56 5.49
N SER A 128 -6.09 -11.27 4.52
CA SER A 128 -6.19 -12.73 4.45
C SER A 128 -5.39 -13.41 5.55
N GLU A 129 -6.00 -14.37 6.23
CA GLU A 129 -5.36 -15.26 7.21
C GLU A 129 -5.15 -16.68 6.66
N ASN A 130 -5.68 -16.98 5.47
CA ASN A 130 -5.54 -18.28 4.82
C ASN A 130 -4.46 -18.22 3.73
N PRO A 131 -3.38 -19.06 3.83
CA PRO A 131 -2.28 -19.05 2.88
C PRO A 131 -2.66 -19.38 1.44
N GLU A 132 -3.56 -20.35 1.23
CA GLU A 132 -3.99 -20.75 -0.11
C GLU A 132 -4.80 -19.64 -0.78
N LYS A 133 -5.71 -19.01 -0.03
CA LYS A 133 -6.51 -17.87 -0.49
C LYS A 133 -5.61 -16.67 -0.80
N ALA A 134 -4.66 -16.35 0.09
CA ALA A 134 -3.70 -15.28 -0.13
C ALA A 134 -2.87 -15.51 -1.40
N TYR A 135 -2.39 -16.73 -1.60
CA TYR A 135 -1.60 -17.09 -2.78
C TYR A 135 -2.41 -16.95 -4.07
N LYS A 136 -3.65 -17.45 -4.09
CA LYS A 136 -4.54 -17.32 -5.25
C LYS A 136 -4.81 -15.85 -5.62
N ILE A 137 -5.12 -15.02 -4.61
CA ILE A 137 -5.34 -13.58 -4.83
C ILE A 137 -4.06 -12.90 -5.32
N ALA A 138 -2.90 -13.25 -4.78
CA ALA A 138 -1.63 -12.69 -5.20
C ALA A 138 -1.30 -13.02 -6.67
N LEU A 139 -1.62 -14.24 -7.13
CA LEU A 139 -1.49 -14.63 -8.55
C LEU A 139 -2.43 -13.82 -9.45
N ASP A 140 -3.67 -13.61 -9.03
CA ASP A 140 -4.62 -12.78 -9.78
C ASP A 140 -4.10 -11.33 -9.90
N LEU A 141 -3.57 -10.77 -8.81
CA LEU A 141 -2.98 -9.43 -8.80
C LEU A 141 -1.74 -9.33 -9.70
N GLU A 142 -0.89 -10.37 -9.75
CA GLU A 142 0.24 -10.43 -10.67
C GLU A 142 -0.23 -10.42 -12.12
N LYS A 143 -1.26 -11.21 -12.45
CA LYS A 143 -1.86 -11.23 -13.78
C LYS A 143 -2.38 -9.85 -14.17
N TYR A 144 -3.15 -9.19 -13.31
CA TYR A 144 -3.66 -7.84 -13.55
C TYR A 144 -2.54 -6.80 -13.72
N ASN A 145 -1.46 -6.92 -12.93
CA ASN A 145 -0.32 -6.02 -13.05
C ASN A 145 0.42 -6.22 -14.40
N THR A 146 0.54 -7.45 -14.87
CA THR A 146 1.12 -7.77 -16.19
C THR A 146 0.25 -7.20 -17.31
N GLU A 147 -1.05 -7.41 -17.25
CA GLU A 147 -2.02 -6.87 -18.22
C GLU A 147 -1.98 -5.35 -18.27
N ARG A 148 -2.00 -4.67 -17.10
CA ARG A 148 -1.86 -3.22 -17.00
C ARG A 148 -0.58 -2.72 -17.70
N ARG A 149 0.56 -3.38 -17.45
CA ARG A 149 1.84 -2.99 -18.07
C ARG A 149 1.82 -3.17 -19.58
N SER A 150 1.17 -4.21 -20.09
CA SER A 150 1.01 -4.42 -21.52
C SER A 150 0.17 -3.31 -22.17
N ILE A 151 -0.93 -2.91 -21.53
CA ILE A 151 -1.79 -1.81 -21.99
C ILE A 151 -0.99 -0.50 -22.01
N GLU A 152 -0.25 -0.17 -20.93
CA GLU A 152 0.57 1.05 -20.86
C GLU A 152 1.65 1.07 -21.95
N LEU A 153 2.28 -0.07 -22.23
CA LEU A 153 3.31 -0.17 -23.28
C LEU A 153 2.72 0.05 -24.67
N ASN A 154 1.58 -0.58 -24.95
CA ASN A 154 0.90 -0.43 -26.25
C ASN A 154 0.48 1.03 -26.48
N LEU A 155 -0.17 1.67 -25.49
CA LEU A 155 -0.54 3.08 -25.57
C LEU A 155 0.68 3.99 -25.77
N THR A 156 1.79 3.71 -25.10
CA THR A 156 3.03 4.49 -25.27
C THR A 156 3.58 4.35 -26.69
N ASN A 157 3.59 3.14 -27.24
CA ASN A 157 4.05 2.89 -28.61
C ASN A 157 3.13 3.60 -29.62
N ASP A 158 1.80 3.51 -29.44
CA ASP A 158 0.84 4.19 -30.32
C ASP A 158 1.07 5.70 -30.35
N VAL A 159 1.27 6.33 -29.18
CA VAL A 159 1.58 7.77 -29.08
C VAL A 159 2.91 8.11 -29.78
N LEU A 160 3.93 7.29 -29.60
CA LEU A 160 5.24 7.51 -30.23
C LEU A 160 5.17 7.37 -31.77
N ASP A 161 4.37 6.44 -32.27
CA ASP A 161 4.18 6.22 -33.73
C ASP A 161 3.33 7.35 -34.32
N HIS A 162 2.29 7.83 -33.66
CA HIS A 162 1.56 9.03 -34.05
C HIS A 162 2.48 10.27 -34.12
N LYS A 163 3.37 10.44 -33.17
CA LYS A 163 4.35 11.55 -33.18
C LYS A 163 5.31 11.47 -34.36
N LYS A 164 5.76 10.27 -34.71
CA LYS A 164 6.65 10.08 -35.89
C LYS A 164 5.93 10.32 -37.21
N SER A 165 4.61 10.08 -37.28
CA SER A 165 3.80 10.28 -38.47
C SER A 165 3.40 11.73 -38.75
N GLY A 166 3.84 12.71 -37.95
CA GLY A 166 3.64 14.15 -38.19
C GLY A 166 2.21 14.66 -37.91
N MET A 167 1.34 13.92 -37.26
CA MET A 167 -0.01 14.33 -36.90
C MET A 167 -0.08 15.17 -35.62
N ASP A 168 0.96 15.91 -35.30
CA ASP A 168 1.20 16.54 -33.99
C ASP A 168 0.85 18.02 -33.91
N GLN A 169 -0.35 18.46 -34.34
CA GLN A 169 -0.74 19.85 -34.02
C GLN A 169 -2.01 20.00 -33.15
N ASP A 170 -2.78 18.94 -32.89
CA ASP A 170 -4.10 19.08 -32.24
C ASP A 170 -4.25 18.49 -30.83
N PHE A 171 -3.21 17.91 -30.23
CA PHE A 171 -3.32 17.22 -28.93
C PHE A 171 -2.74 17.98 -27.71
N ILE A 172 -2.27 19.23 -27.88
CA ILE A 172 -1.83 20.10 -26.76
C ILE A 172 -2.70 21.37 -26.75
N ARG A 173 -3.92 21.23 -26.26
CA ARG A 173 -4.73 22.32 -25.75
C ARG A 173 -5.41 21.93 -24.45
#